data_23f6ea8996477efc7ec6356794f269b0
#
_entry.id   23f6ea8996477efc7ec6356794f269b0
#
_cell.length_a   1.000
_cell.length_b   1.000
_cell.length_c   1.000
_cell.angle_alpha   90.00
_cell.angle_beta   90.00
_cell.angle_gamma   90.00
#
_symmetry.space_group_name_H-M   'P 1'
#
loop_
_entity.id
_entity.type
_entity.pdbx_description
1 polymer ?
#
loop_
_entity_poly.entity_id
_entity_poly.type
_entity_poly.pdbx_seq_one_letter_code
_entity_poly.pdbx_strand_id
1 'polypeptide(L)'
;MFGTILDGELVHDQYPGEPAPRLNFYVFDCLAVDGTNVTGRTLDKRLGRLHDWVIKPYEANLTRTFGKNITPADLKPFALKGKKTYSAYKLEDMFSNILPNLRHGNDGLIFTCVSTPYQFGTDRHILKWKPPHENTIDFKLRLGEFPLMDPQDGEDGPITDYDAMPSPIQLLVQHNSNHYEVFATLSLTPAEWETLKSLNQRLDGRIIECYRTERGQWKYKAEADGTPRWRDDKKDANHISTVNSVLASIEAPVTEMDLLANAENIKRETYRLQGKLDQYRPPQDGEREAKKRKYSDSGLNGQ
;
A
#
# COMPACT_ATOMS: atom_id res chain seq x y z
N MET A 1 -9.34 6.04 -29.11
CA MET A 1 -7.94 5.75 -28.72
C MET A 1 -7.71 4.25 -28.86
N PHE A 2 -7.19 3.82 -29.99
CA PHE A 2 -6.88 2.41 -30.24
C PHE A 2 -5.39 2.18 -29.90
N GLY A 3 -5.07 1.07 -29.18
CA GLY A 3 -3.69 0.78 -28.83
C GLY A 3 -3.08 1.73 -27.79
N THR A 4 -3.88 2.28 -26.89
CA THR A 4 -3.41 3.05 -25.73
C THR A 4 -3.33 2.13 -24.52
N ILE A 5 -2.16 2.12 -23.83
CA ILE A 5 -1.90 1.31 -22.65
C ILE A 5 -1.49 2.25 -21.52
N LEU A 6 -2.24 2.21 -20.43
CA LEU A 6 -2.07 3.05 -19.27
C LEU A 6 -1.73 2.19 -18.05
N ASP A 7 -0.89 2.71 -17.17
CA ASP A 7 -0.62 2.13 -15.86
C ASP A 7 -1.28 2.98 -14.78
N GLY A 8 -2.04 2.35 -13.90
CA GLY A 8 -2.84 3.05 -12.92
C GLY A 8 -3.48 2.13 -11.90
N GLU A 9 -4.28 2.71 -11.03
CA GLU A 9 -4.96 2.03 -9.93
C GLU A 9 -6.44 2.36 -9.92
N LEU A 10 -7.29 1.34 -9.77
CA LEU A 10 -8.72 1.51 -9.51
C LEU A 10 -8.95 1.73 -8.02
N VAL A 11 -9.52 2.87 -7.67
CA VAL A 11 -9.67 3.32 -6.29
C VAL A 11 -11.10 3.78 -6.04
N HIS A 12 -11.65 3.41 -4.89
CA HIS A 12 -12.93 3.90 -4.40
C HIS A 12 -12.73 5.19 -3.60
N ASP A 13 -13.17 6.32 -4.18
CA ASP A 13 -13.17 7.64 -3.51
C ASP A 13 -14.48 7.87 -2.77
N GLN A 14 -14.42 8.13 -1.45
CA GLN A 14 -15.58 8.53 -0.67
C GLN A 14 -15.72 10.05 -0.64
N TYR A 15 -16.84 10.55 -1.14
CA TYR A 15 -17.15 11.98 -1.13
C TYR A 15 -18.12 12.30 0.02
N PRO A 16 -17.93 13.45 0.71
CA PRO A 16 -18.84 13.87 1.77
C PRO A 16 -20.28 13.99 1.25
N GLY A 17 -21.22 13.40 1.99
CA GLY A 17 -22.65 13.44 1.66
C GLY A 17 -23.08 12.47 0.56
N GLU A 18 -22.19 11.67 0.00
CA GLU A 18 -22.57 10.64 -0.96
C GLU A 18 -22.80 9.28 -0.29
N PRO A 19 -23.87 8.57 -0.69
CA PRO A 19 -24.23 7.30 -0.05
C PRO A 19 -23.30 6.14 -0.45
N ALA A 20 -22.55 6.26 -1.53
CA ALA A 20 -21.65 5.23 -2.02
C ALA A 20 -20.37 5.83 -2.58
N PRO A 21 -19.23 5.13 -2.45
CA PRO A 21 -17.97 5.56 -3.02
C PRO A 21 -18.03 5.53 -4.57
N ARG A 22 -17.22 6.39 -5.20
CA ARG A 22 -17.07 6.44 -6.66
C ARG A 22 -15.82 5.70 -7.08
N LEU A 23 -15.94 4.83 -8.08
CA LEU A 23 -14.79 4.17 -8.67
C LEU A 23 -14.05 5.12 -9.62
N ASN A 24 -12.76 5.34 -9.37
CA ASN A 24 -11.87 6.14 -10.19
C ASN A 24 -10.66 5.32 -10.62
N PHE A 25 -10.23 5.49 -11.87
CA PHE A 25 -8.96 4.96 -12.35
C PHE A 25 -7.92 6.07 -12.34
N TYR A 26 -7.02 6.04 -11.35
CA TYR A 26 -5.92 6.98 -11.22
C TYR A 26 -4.72 6.50 -12.02
N VAL A 27 -4.47 7.15 -13.16
CA VAL A 27 -3.36 6.84 -14.06
C VAL A 27 -2.12 7.58 -13.62
N PHE A 28 -1.03 6.85 -13.41
CA PHE A 28 0.26 7.40 -12.99
C PHE A 28 1.39 7.15 -14.00
N ASP A 29 1.17 6.35 -15.06
CA ASP A 29 2.11 6.19 -16.16
C ASP A 29 1.39 5.84 -17.47
N CYS A 30 2.12 5.95 -18.58
CA CYS A 30 1.62 5.68 -19.92
C CYS A 30 2.66 4.89 -20.71
N LEU A 31 2.28 3.72 -21.24
CA LEU A 31 3.17 2.81 -21.93
C LEU A 31 3.04 2.92 -23.46
N ALA A 32 1.82 3.18 -23.93
CA ALA A 32 1.55 3.41 -25.36
C ALA A 32 0.40 4.40 -25.54
N VAL A 33 0.44 5.19 -26.59
CA VAL A 33 -0.63 6.10 -27.03
C VAL A 33 -0.87 5.90 -28.50
N ASP A 34 -2.13 5.58 -28.88
CA ASP A 34 -2.55 5.35 -30.26
C ASP A 34 -1.59 4.43 -31.06
N GLY A 35 -1.21 3.29 -30.45
CA GLY A 35 -0.30 2.30 -30.99
C GLY A 35 1.19 2.67 -30.91
N THR A 36 1.53 3.88 -30.48
CA THR A 36 2.92 4.31 -30.35
C THR A 36 3.44 3.94 -28.96
N ASN A 37 4.43 3.04 -28.89
CA ASN A 37 5.12 2.67 -27.65
C ASN A 37 5.97 3.85 -27.14
N VAL A 38 5.79 4.22 -25.86
CA VAL A 38 6.52 5.31 -25.21
C VAL A 38 7.34 4.85 -24.00
N THR A 39 7.42 3.55 -23.72
CA THR A 39 8.14 2.98 -22.58
C THR A 39 9.62 3.37 -22.54
N GLY A 40 10.28 3.52 -23.68
CA GLY A 40 11.67 3.99 -23.77
C GLY A 40 11.87 5.49 -23.46
N ARG A 41 10.81 6.25 -23.21
CA ARG A 41 10.90 7.65 -22.83
C ARG A 41 11.04 7.81 -21.32
N THR A 42 11.60 8.93 -20.88
CA THR A 42 11.65 9.33 -19.47
C THR A 42 10.24 9.57 -18.91
N LEU A 43 10.05 9.43 -17.60
CA LEU A 43 8.72 9.55 -16.96
C LEU A 43 8.05 10.89 -17.26
N ASP A 44 8.80 12.00 -17.21
CA ASP A 44 8.26 13.34 -17.53
C ASP A 44 7.67 13.39 -18.95
N LYS A 45 8.32 12.73 -19.91
CA LYS A 45 7.83 12.66 -21.29
C LYS A 45 6.60 11.78 -21.43
N ARG A 46 6.55 10.66 -20.67
CA ARG A 46 5.39 9.78 -20.64
C ARG A 46 4.18 10.48 -20.00
N LEU A 47 4.40 11.16 -18.86
CA LEU A 47 3.34 11.94 -18.19
C LEU A 47 2.85 13.13 -19.02
N GLY A 48 3.75 13.82 -19.73
CA GLY A 48 3.34 14.87 -20.68
C GLY A 48 2.43 14.32 -21.77
N ARG A 49 2.77 13.16 -22.36
CA ARG A 49 1.92 12.49 -23.36
C ARG A 49 0.59 12.01 -22.77
N LEU A 50 0.62 11.41 -21.58
CA LEU A 50 -0.60 11.03 -20.86
C LEU A 50 -1.54 12.23 -20.72
N HIS A 51 -1.04 13.35 -20.25
CA HIS A 51 -1.83 14.55 -20.05
C HIS A 51 -2.39 15.12 -21.37
N ASP A 52 -1.54 15.34 -22.36
CA ASP A 52 -1.94 16.06 -23.58
C ASP A 52 -2.73 15.18 -24.57
N TRP A 53 -2.47 13.87 -24.60
CA TRP A 53 -3.03 12.96 -25.60
C TRP A 53 -4.11 12.03 -25.04
N VAL A 54 -4.24 11.91 -23.73
CA VAL A 54 -5.24 11.04 -23.11
C VAL A 54 -6.17 11.84 -22.19
N ILE A 55 -5.64 12.50 -21.15
CA ILE A 55 -6.48 13.15 -20.13
C ILE A 55 -7.23 14.34 -20.70
N LYS A 56 -6.54 15.29 -21.33
CA LYS A 56 -7.21 16.46 -21.94
C LYS A 56 -8.27 16.09 -22.98
N PRO A 57 -8.01 15.21 -23.96
CA PRO A 57 -9.03 14.77 -24.90
C PRO A 57 -10.21 14.05 -24.25
N TYR A 58 -9.96 13.25 -23.21
CA TYR A 58 -11.01 12.60 -22.44
C TYR A 58 -11.92 13.63 -21.75
N GLU A 59 -11.36 14.59 -21.02
CA GLU A 59 -12.09 15.66 -20.35
C GLU A 59 -12.89 16.53 -21.35
N ALA A 60 -12.26 16.89 -22.47
CA ALA A 60 -12.93 17.61 -23.55
C ALA A 60 -14.11 16.84 -24.15
N ASN A 61 -13.95 15.52 -24.32
CA ASN A 61 -15.03 14.67 -24.81
C ASN A 61 -16.17 14.55 -23.80
N LEU A 62 -15.88 14.39 -22.51
CA LEU A 62 -16.90 14.40 -21.45
C LEU A 62 -17.70 15.70 -21.48
N THR A 63 -17.01 16.86 -21.51
CA THR A 63 -17.67 18.17 -21.57
C THR A 63 -18.53 18.32 -22.82
N ARG A 64 -18.05 17.83 -23.96
CA ARG A 64 -18.83 17.86 -25.24
C ARG A 64 -20.07 16.98 -25.19
N THR A 65 -19.98 15.81 -24.54
CA THR A 65 -21.05 14.81 -24.51
C THR A 65 -22.11 15.14 -23.45
N PHE A 66 -21.68 15.54 -22.25
CA PHE A 66 -22.54 15.71 -21.08
C PHE A 66 -22.70 17.18 -20.63
N GLY A 67 -22.00 18.12 -21.30
CA GLY A 67 -21.98 19.53 -20.89
C GLY A 67 -21.12 19.80 -19.67
N LYS A 68 -21.45 20.90 -18.95
CA LYS A 68 -20.67 21.31 -17.75
C LYS A 68 -21.08 20.57 -16.47
N ASN A 69 -22.26 19.98 -16.44
CA ASN A 69 -22.83 19.30 -15.25
C ASN A 69 -22.67 17.79 -15.38
N ILE A 70 -21.44 17.30 -15.39
CA ILE A 70 -21.13 15.87 -15.46
C ILE A 70 -21.51 15.21 -14.13
N THR A 71 -22.37 14.22 -14.16
CA THR A 71 -22.80 13.45 -12.98
C THR A 71 -21.94 12.19 -12.78
N PRO A 72 -21.95 11.58 -11.60
CA PRO A 72 -21.29 10.29 -11.40
C PRO A 72 -21.80 9.18 -12.32
N ALA A 73 -23.06 9.22 -12.73
CA ALA A 73 -23.65 8.25 -13.64
C ALA A 73 -23.04 8.32 -15.04
N ASP A 74 -22.64 9.53 -15.48
CA ASP A 74 -22.01 9.76 -16.78
C ASP A 74 -20.58 9.22 -16.85
N LEU A 75 -19.96 8.96 -15.68
CA LEU A 75 -18.58 8.47 -15.53
C LEU A 75 -18.48 6.96 -15.33
N LYS A 76 -19.58 6.22 -15.47
CA LYS A 76 -19.55 4.75 -15.34
C LYS A 76 -18.84 4.07 -16.52
N PRO A 77 -18.13 2.95 -16.27
CA PRO A 77 -17.99 2.23 -14.99
C PRO A 77 -17.02 2.89 -14.01
N PHE A 78 -16.15 3.78 -14.44
CA PHE A 78 -15.20 4.53 -13.61
C PHE A 78 -14.85 5.87 -14.26
N ALA A 79 -14.41 6.84 -13.46
CA ALA A 79 -13.81 8.07 -13.99
C ALA A 79 -12.30 7.88 -14.21
N LEU A 80 -11.78 8.33 -15.36
CA LEU A 80 -10.36 8.39 -15.64
C LEU A 80 -9.77 9.69 -15.07
N LYS A 81 -8.73 9.58 -14.25
CA LYS A 81 -8.02 10.71 -13.63
C LYS A 81 -6.52 10.55 -13.73
N GLY A 82 -5.80 11.60 -14.10
CA GLY A 82 -4.35 11.63 -13.93
C GLY A 82 -3.99 11.74 -12.44
N LYS A 83 -3.16 10.82 -11.94
CA LYS A 83 -2.65 10.90 -10.55
C LYS A 83 -1.70 12.10 -10.44
N LYS A 84 -1.99 12.99 -9.49
CA LYS A 84 -1.10 14.14 -9.23
C LYS A 84 0.21 13.66 -8.62
N THR A 85 1.31 14.18 -9.14
CA THR A 85 2.65 13.94 -8.63
C THR A 85 3.24 15.23 -8.05
N TYR A 86 4.10 15.08 -7.07
CA TYR A 86 4.72 16.21 -6.35
C TYR A 86 6.23 16.01 -6.31
N SER A 87 6.96 17.11 -6.18
CA SER A 87 8.41 17.02 -5.99
C SER A 87 8.74 16.32 -4.68
N ALA A 88 9.73 15.41 -4.69
CA ALA A 88 10.10 14.57 -3.55
C ALA A 88 10.48 15.36 -2.27
N TYR A 89 10.79 16.64 -2.37
CA TYR A 89 11.09 17.50 -1.23
C TYR A 89 9.87 18.23 -0.64
N LYS A 90 8.66 18.05 -1.20
CA LYS A 90 7.41 18.61 -0.66
C LYS A 90 6.76 17.72 0.39
N LEU A 91 7.56 17.06 1.22
CA LEU A 91 7.09 16.08 2.21
C LEU A 91 6.21 16.73 3.29
N GLU A 92 6.55 17.95 3.74
CA GLU A 92 5.74 18.65 4.73
C GLU A 92 4.31 18.91 4.22
N ASP A 93 4.18 19.40 2.99
CA ASP A 93 2.87 19.61 2.35
C ASP A 93 2.14 18.27 2.11
N MET A 94 2.90 17.23 1.75
CA MET A 94 2.37 15.87 1.55
C MET A 94 1.71 15.34 2.81
N PHE A 95 2.41 15.35 3.94
CA PHE A 95 1.91 14.80 5.20
C PHE A 95 0.87 15.69 5.87
N SER A 96 1.03 17.04 5.80
CA SER A 96 0.13 17.97 6.49
C SER A 96 -1.16 18.29 5.72
N ASN A 97 -1.11 18.30 4.38
CA ASN A 97 -2.22 18.79 3.57
C ASN A 97 -2.74 17.79 2.56
N ILE A 98 -1.89 16.96 1.93
CA ILE A 98 -2.31 16.13 0.80
C ILE A 98 -2.85 14.80 1.28
N LEU A 99 -2.09 14.02 2.06
CA LEU A 99 -2.52 12.72 2.55
C LEU A 99 -3.78 12.80 3.43
N PRO A 100 -3.93 13.75 4.39
CA PRO A 100 -5.14 13.84 5.21
C PRO A 100 -6.40 14.20 4.43
N ASN A 101 -6.27 14.77 3.24
CA ASN A 101 -7.39 15.19 2.39
C ASN A 101 -7.67 14.23 1.22
N LEU A 102 -7.00 13.08 1.17
CA LEU A 102 -7.33 12.03 0.20
C LEU A 102 -8.75 11.50 0.45
N ARG A 103 -9.42 11.12 -0.63
CA ARG A 103 -10.78 10.55 -0.60
C ARG A 103 -10.77 9.02 -0.40
N HIS A 104 -9.61 8.43 -0.34
CA HIS A 104 -9.35 7.00 -0.16
C HIS A 104 -8.21 6.79 0.83
N GLY A 105 -8.07 5.58 1.35
CA GLY A 105 -6.92 5.19 2.15
C GLY A 105 -5.62 5.22 1.35
N ASN A 106 -4.51 5.28 2.06
CA ASN A 106 -3.18 5.11 1.48
C ASN A 106 -2.30 4.30 2.45
N ASP A 107 -1.29 3.65 1.93
CA ASP A 107 -0.34 2.85 2.71
C ASP A 107 1.09 3.42 2.69
N GLY A 108 1.24 4.66 2.21
CA GLY A 108 2.52 5.35 2.17
C GLY A 108 2.79 6.17 0.91
N LEU A 109 4.06 6.29 0.56
CA LEU A 109 4.53 7.11 -0.56
C LEU A 109 5.31 6.28 -1.58
N ILE A 110 5.17 6.64 -2.86
CA ILE A 110 5.98 6.08 -3.94
C ILE A 110 6.83 7.20 -4.54
N PHE A 111 8.15 7.02 -4.51
CA PHE A 111 9.11 7.90 -5.15
C PHE A 111 9.57 7.28 -6.46
N THR A 112 9.29 7.94 -7.57
CA THR A 112 9.63 7.46 -8.91
C THR A 112 10.65 8.37 -9.57
N CYS A 113 11.71 7.80 -10.12
CA CYS A 113 12.73 8.57 -10.82
C CYS A 113 12.16 9.15 -12.12
N VAL A 114 12.28 10.48 -12.29
CA VAL A 114 11.71 11.21 -13.42
C VAL A 114 12.46 10.95 -14.73
N SER A 115 13.76 10.69 -14.65
CA SER A 115 14.66 10.60 -15.81
C SER A 115 14.84 9.19 -16.37
N THR A 116 14.11 8.19 -15.83
CA THR A 116 14.25 6.79 -16.27
C THR A 116 13.14 6.37 -17.24
N PRO A 117 13.44 5.44 -18.18
CA PRO A 117 12.42 4.76 -18.97
C PRO A 117 11.55 3.86 -18.09
N TYR A 118 10.43 3.38 -18.65
CA TYR A 118 9.57 2.40 -17.97
C TYR A 118 10.27 1.03 -17.89
N GLN A 119 10.37 0.49 -16.70
CA GLN A 119 10.94 -0.83 -16.45
C GLN A 119 9.83 -1.83 -16.19
N PHE A 120 9.74 -2.91 -16.99
CA PHE A 120 8.84 -4.02 -16.72
C PHE A 120 9.36 -4.87 -15.56
N GLY A 121 8.45 -5.28 -14.69
CA GLY A 121 8.77 -6.03 -13.48
C GLY A 121 9.32 -5.13 -12.37
N THR A 122 10.35 -5.59 -11.65
CA THR A 122 10.93 -4.85 -10.53
C THR A 122 11.80 -3.69 -11.04
N ASP A 123 11.44 -2.47 -10.63
CA ASP A 123 12.24 -1.27 -10.91
C ASP A 123 12.91 -0.77 -9.63
N ARG A 124 14.25 -0.79 -9.61
CA ARG A 124 15.06 -0.29 -8.48
C ARG A 124 15.09 1.25 -8.37
N HIS A 125 14.59 1.97 -9.36
CA HIS A 125 14.47 3.42 -9.35
C HIS A 125 13.11 3.89 -8.80
N ILE A 126 12.27 2.95 -8.37
CA ILE A 126 11.02 3.20 -7.66
C ILE A 126 11.22 2.78 -6.21
N LEU A 127 11.13 3.73 -5.30
CA LEU A 127 11.20 3.50 -3.87
C LEU A 127 9.80 3.61 -3.27
N LYS A 128 9.40 2.59 -2.52
CA LYS A 128 8.13 2.58 -1.77
C LYS A 128 8.45 2.79 -0.30
N TRP A 129 7.89 3.84 0.26
CA TRP A 129 7.93 4.08 1.70
C TRP A 129 6.57 3.79 2.30
N LYS A 130 6.58 3.07 3.40
CA LYS A 130 5.40 2.82 4.24
C LYS A 130 5.68 3.26 5.66
N PRO A 131 4.68 3.79 6.40
CA PRO A 131 4.81 3.99 7.83
C PRO A 131 5.21 2.67 8.51
N PRO A 132 6.00 2.68 9.57
CA PRO A 132 6.50 1.44 10.21
C PRO A 132 5.39 0.44 10.58
N HIS A 133 4.24 0.94 11.04
CA HIS A 133 3.08 0.11 11.41
C HIS A 133 2.32 -0.50 10.22
N GLU A 134 2.63 -0.07 8.99
CA GLU A 134 2.07 -0.63 7.76
C GLU A 134 2.97 -1.70 7.12
N ASN A 135 4.10 -2.05 7.77
CA ASN A 135 4.95 -3.14 7.32
C ASN A 135 4.30 -4.48 7.66
N THR A 136 3.84 -5.17 6.63
CA THR A 136 3.13 -6.46 6.72
C THR A 136 3.80 -7.52 5.87
N ILE A 137 3.57 -8.78 6.21
CA ILE A 137 4.05 -9.95 5.48
C ILE A 137 2.84 -10.86 5.21
N ASP A 138 2.77 -11.37 4.00
CA ASP A 138 1.76 -12.33 3.59
C ASP A 138 2.29 -13.75 3.83
N PHE A 139 1.68 -14.45 4.77
CA PHE A 139 2.00 -15.82 5.13
C PHE A 139 0.95 -16.80 4.65
N LYS A 140 1.33 -18.04 4.44
CA LYS A 140 0.39 -19.14 4.30
C LYS A 140 0.05 -19.69 5.67
N LEU A 141 -1.23 -19.76 5.98
CA LEU A 141 -1.72 -20.25 7.26
C LEU A 141 -1.72 -21.78 7.29
N ARG A 142 -1.26 -22.36 8.38
CA ARG A 142 -1.39 -23.78 8.67
C ARG A 142 -1.92 -23.97 10.09
N LEU A 143 -3.08 -24.60 10.18
CA LEU A 143 -3.66 -24.95 11.46
C LEU A 143 -2.91 -26.15 12.05
N GLY A 144 -2.66 -26.10 13.34
CA GLY A 144 -2.11 -27.19 14.10
C GLY A 144 -3.18 -28.22 14.50
N GLU A 145 -2.87 -28.99 15.53
CA GLU A 145 -3.79 -30.00 16.05
C GLU A 145 -4.88 -29.35 16.90
N PHE A 146 -6.09 -29.83 16.73
CA PHE A 146 -7.19 -29.48 17.62
C PHE A 146 -7.11 -30.31 18.89
N PRO A 147 -7.44 -29.74 20.05
CA PRO A 147 -7.44 -30.49 21.29
C PRO A 147 -8.48 -31.60 21.27
N LEU A 148 -8.29 -32.57 22.14
CA LEU A 148 -9.25 -33.64 22.35
C LEU A 148 -10.21 -33.26 23.49
N MET A 149 -11.46 -33.63 23.38
CA MET A 149 -12.46 -33.51 24.43
C MET A 149 -13.07 -34.88 24.73
N ASP A 150 -13.46 -35.07 25.97
CA ASP A 150 -14.24 -36.22 26.38
C ASP A 150 -15.73 -35.89 26.18
N PRO A 151 -16.47 -36.61 25.33
CA PRO A 151 -17.88 -36.32 25.06
C PRO A 151 -18.80 -36.58 26.25
N GLN A 152 -18.29 -37.15 27.37
CA GLN A 152 -19.03 -37.44 28.61
C GLN A 152 -20.21 -38.42 28.43
N ASP A 153 -20.25 -39.15 27.34
CA ASP A 153 -21.28 -40.16 27.05
C ASP A 153 -20.91 -41.56 27.56
N GLY A 154 -19.67 -41.71 28.02
CA GLY A 154 -19.18 -42.92 28.69
C GLY A 154 -18.86 -44.11 27.79
N GLU A 155 -19.06 -44.03 26.49
CA GLU A 155 -18.88 -45.14 25.55
C GLU A 155 -17.75 -44.89 24.54
N ASP A 156 -17.55 -43.66 24.09
CA ASP A 156 -16.51 -43.31 23.14
C ASP A 156 -15.31 -42.62 23.84
N GLY A 157 -14.10 -42.96 23.36
CA GLY A 157 -12.88 -42.29 23.84
C GLY A 157 -12.80 -40.83 23.42
N PRO A 158 -11.69 -40.10 23.77
CA PRO A 158 -11.55 -38.69 23.43
C PRO A 158 -11.72 -38.44 21.93
N ILE A 159 -12.55 -37.46 21.59
CA ILE A 159 -12.81 -37.00 20.23
C ILE A 159 -12.17 -35.66 19.99
N THR A 160 -11.92 -35.30 18.73
CA THR A 160 -11.34 -33.99 18.36
C THR A 160 -12.36 -32.88 18.56
N ASP A 161 -11.99 -31.90 19.37
CA ASP A 161 -12.79 -30.67 19.59
C ASP A 161 -12.46 -29.63 18.49
N TYR A 162 -13.26 -29.60 17.44
CA TYR A 162 -13.13 -28.62 16.35
C TYR A 162 -13.62 -27.22 16.70
N ASP A 163 -14.30 -27.04 17.84
CA ASP A 163 -14.71 -25.73 18.33
C ASP A 163 -13.58 -25.02 19.11
N ALA A 164 -12.68 -25.77 19.70
CA ALA A 164 -11.52 -25.24 20.37
C ALA A 164 -10.49 -24.67 19.37
N MET A 165 -9.63 -23.80 19.87
CA MET A 165 -8.54 -23.22 19.06
C MET A 165 -7.43 -24.25 18.86
N PRO A 166 -7.06 -24.56 17.60
CA PRO A 166 -5.94 -25.47 17.32
C PRO A 166 -4.61 -24.85 17.71
N SER A 167 -3.63 -25.68 18.01
CA SER A 167 -2.30 -25.23 18.42
C SER A 167 -1.20 -26.15 17.89
N PRO A 168 -0.07 -25.58 17.39
CA PRO A 168 0.17 -24.17 17.07
C PRO A 168 -0.53 -23.75 15.76
N ILE A 169 -0.93 -22.48 15.64
CA ILE A 169 -1.34 -21.90 14.35
C ILE A 169 -0.09 -21.33 13.70
N GLN A 170 0.34 -21.92 12.60
CA GLN A 170 1.65 -21.65 12.01
C GLN A 170 1.55 -20.72 10.79
N LEU A 171 2.52 -19.85 10.68
CA LEU A 171 2.74 -18.94 9.56
C LEU A 171 3.89 -19.46 8.71
N LEU A 172 3.62 -19.76 7.45
CA LEU A 172 4.58 -20.34 6.54
C LEU A 172 5.03 -19.31 5.48
N VAL A 173 6.31 -19.37 5.15
CA VAL A 173 6.93 -18.59 4.08
C VAL A 173 7.33 -19.50 2.92
N GLN A 174 7.34 -18.93 1.71
CA GLN A 174 7.76 -19.65 0.52
C GLN A 174 9.29 -19.58 0.36
N HIS A 175 9.92 -20.72 0.11
CA HIS A 175 11.35 -20.82 -0.23
C HIS A 175 11.59 -21.10 -1.71
N ASN A 176 10.74 -21.92 -2.32
CA ASN A 176 10.77 -22.26 -3.75
C ASN A 176 9.34 -22.58 -4.21
N SER A 177 9.18 -22.88 -5.50
CA SER A 177 7.90 -23.35 -6.03
C SER A 177 7.41 -24.55 -5.23
N ASN A 178 6.26 -24.39 -4.57
CA ASN A 178 5.62 -25.40 -3.74
C ASN A 178 6.37 -25.84 -2.45
N HIS A 179 7.45 -25.14 -2.07
CA HIS A 179 8.16 -25.42 -0.82
C HIS A 179 7.92 -24.29 0.19
N TYR A 180 7.34 -24.69 1.33
CA TYR A 180 7.00 -23.78 2.43
C TYR A 180 7.65 -24.26 3.73
N GLU A 181 8.19 -23.32 4.49
CA GLU A 181 8.73 -23.58 5.83
C GLU A 181 8.00 -22.77 6.88
N VAL A 182 7.93 -23.33 8.09
CA VAL A 182 7.37 -22.62 9.24
C VAL A 182 8.29 -21.47 9.60
N PHE A 183 7.74 -20.27 9.62
CA PHE A 183 8.46 -19.07 9.97
C PHE A 183 8.15 -18.61 11.40
N ALA A 184 6.88 -18.62 11.77
CA ALA A 184 6.41 -18.14 13.07
C ALA A 184 5.08 -18.80 13.45
N THR A 185 4.58 -18.45 14.64
CA THR A 185 3.24 -18.79 15.10
C THR A 185 2.36 -17.55 15.13
N LEU A 186 1.14 -17.66 14.64
CA LEU A 186 0.12 -16.63 14.74
C LEU A 186 -0.42 -16.58 16.17
N SER A 187 -0.36 -15.41 16.79
CA SER A 187 -0.93 -15.17 18.12
C SER A 187 -2.38 -14.73 17.99
N LEU A 188 -3.30 -15.53 18.49
CA LEU A 188 -4.72 -15.22 18.52
C LEU A 188 -5.22 -15.15 19.96
N THR A 189 -6.16 -14.26 20.20
CA THR A 189 -7.01 -14.27 21.39
C THR A 189 -8.20 -15.22 21.16
N PRO A 190 -8.88 -15.69 22.23
CA PRO A 190 -10.10 -16.46 22.07
C PRO A 190 -11.17 -15.75 21.22
N ALA A 191 -11.32 -14.44 21.39
CA ALA A 191 -12.28 -13.67 20.60
C ALA A 191 -11.92 -13.60 19.11
N GLU A 192 -10.62 -13.47 18.77
CA GLU A 192 -10.14 -13.52 17.37
C GLU A 192 -10.38 -14.92 16.77
N TRP A 193 -10.23 -15.99 17.56
CA TRP A 193 -10.56 -17.34 17.11
C TRP A 193 -12.05 -17.52 16.82
N GLU A 194 -12.94 -17.01 17.68
CA GLU A 194 -14.38 -17.01 17.42
C GLU A 194 -14.74 -16.24 16.15
N THR A 195 -14.09 -15.11 15.90
CA THR A 195 -14.25 -14.35 14.65
C THR A 195 -13.87 -15.23 13.44
N LEU A 196 -12.74 -15.93 13.50
CA LEU A 196 -12.30 -16.83 12.42
C LEU A 196 -13.28 -17.98 12.17
N LYS A 197 -13.80 -18.61 13.24
CA LYS A 197 -14.82 -19.66 13.13
C LYS A 197 -16.11 -19.16 12.50
N SER A 198 -16.55 -17.96 12.89
CA SER A 198 -17.79 -17.37 12.38
C SER A 198 -17.80 -17.13 10.87
N LEU A 199 -16.63 -17.06 10.24
CA LEU A 199 -16.52 -16.94 8.77
C LEU A 199 -17.06 -18.18 8.05
N ASN A 200 -17.12 -19.32 8.72
CA ASN A 200 -17.54 -20.61 8.15
C ASN A 200 -16.84 -20.95 6.82
N GLN A 201 -15.54 -20.70 6.78
CA GLN A 201 -14.68 -20.87 5.61
C GLN A 201 -13.48 -21.74 5.95
N ARG A 202 -12.92 -22.40 4.94
CA ARG A 202 -11.64 -23.08 5.11
C ARG A 202 -10.56 -22.05 5.39
N LEU A 203 -9.87 -22.17 6.51
CA LEU A 203 -8.78 -21.27 6.93
C LEU A 203 -7.42 -21.82 6.53
N ASP A 204 -7.24 -23.14 6.67
CA ASP A 204 -5.97 -23.82 6.40
C ASP A 204 -5.55 -23.70 4.94
N GLY A 205 -4.30 -23.29 4.73
CA GLY A 205 -3.70 -23.10 3.41
C GLY A 205 -3.98 -21.74 2.76
N ARG A 206 -4.79 -20.86 3.35
CA ARG A 206 -5.01 -19.50 2.83
C ARG A 206 -3.83 -18.57 3.08
N ILE A 207 -3.74 -17.52 2.27
CA ILE A 207 -2.75 -16.45 2.44
C ILE A 207 -3.36 -15.35 3.29
N ILE A 208 -2.66 -15.01 4.37
CA ILE A 208 -3.09 -14.04 5.38
C ILE A 208 -2.04 -12.96 5.56
N GLU A 209 -2.48 -11.70 5.57
CA GLU A 209 -1.60 -10.56 5.84
C GLU A 209 -1.40 -10.38 7.34
N CYS A 210 -0.14 -10.40 7.78
CA CYS A 210 0.22 -10.28 9.19
C CYS A 210 1.21 -9.15 9.45
N TYR A 211 1.17 -8.62 10.65
CA TYR A 211 2.13 -7.64 11.16
C TYR A 211 2.80 -8.14 12.45
N ARG A 212 3.96 -7.60 12.76
CA ARG A 212 4.68 -7.89 13.98
C ARG A 212 4.40 -6.80 15.01
N THR A 213 3.91 -7.18 16.19
CA THR A 213 3.69 -6.25 17.29
C THR A 213 5.03 -5.80 17.90
N GLU A 214 5.03 -4.73 18.68
CA GLU A 214 6.20 -4.27 19.44
C GLU A 214 6.75 -5.35 20.40
N ARG A 215 5.88 -6.23 20.89
CA ARG A 215 6.27 -7.40 21.73
C ARG A 215 6.81 -8.58 20.93
N GLY A 216 6.98 -8.42 19.60
CA GLY A 216 7.49 -9.45 18.72
C GLY A 216 6.51 -10.53 18.32
N GLN A 217 5.23 -10.42 18.70
CA GLN A 217 4.19 -11.38 18.33
C GLN A 217 3.67 -11.10 16.91
N TRP A 218 3.32 -12.13 16.18
CA TRP A 218 2.66 -12.01 14.89
C TRP A 218 1.15 -12.07 15.05
N LYS A 219 0.46 -11.06 14.51
CA LYS A 219 -0.98 -10.94 14.46
C LYS A 219 -1.45 -10.72 13.02
N TYR A 220 -2.64 -11.15 12.69
CA TYR A 220 -3.22 -10.83 11.38
C TYR A 220 -3.64 -9.35 11.34
N LYS A 221 -3.52 -8.74 10.16
CA LYS A 221 -4.09 -7.42 9.89
C LYS A 221 -5.60 -7.58 9.73
N ALA A 222 -6.36 -6.87 10.56
CA ALA A 222 -7.81 -6.92 10.53
C ALA A 222 -8.38 -5.90 9.52
N GLU A 223 -9.48 -6.25 8.90
CA GLU A 223 -10.37 -5.32 8.20
C GLU A 223 -11.21 -4.52 9.21
N ALA A 224 -12.01 -3.57 8.73
CA ALA A 224 -12.83 -2.71 9.59
C ALA A 224 -13.87 -3.48 10.43
N ASP A 225 -14.29 -4.64 9.98
CA ASP A 225 -15.21 -5.55 10.66
C ASP A 225 -14.52 -6.56 11.59
N GLY A 226 -13.22 -6.47 11.76
CA GLY A 226 -12.39 -7.35 12.59
C GLY A 226 -11.98 -8.67 11.90
N THR A 227 -12.43 -8.93 10.69
CA THR A 227 -12.03 -10.11 9.94
C THR A 227 -10.59 -9.99 9.44
N PRO A 228 -9.86 -11.10 9.26
CA PRO A 228 -8.52 -11.05 8.71
C PRO A 228 -8.49 -10.52 7.28
N ARG A 229 -7.45 -9.74 6.97
CA ARG A 229 -7.15 -9.38 5.59
C ARG A 229 -6.58 -10.60 4.87
N TRP A 230 -7.46 -11.29 4.16
CA TRP A 230 -7.09 -12.39 3.30
C TRP A 230 -6.50 -11.89 1.99
N ARG A 231 -5.47 -12.57 1.50
CA ARG A 231 -4.83 -12.27 0.23
C ARG A 231 -5.28 -13.27 -0.84
N ASP A 232 -6.59 -13.30 -1.08
CA ASP A 232 -7.20 -14.17 -2.11
C ASP A 232 -6.78 -13.79 -3.55
N ASP A 233 -6.18 -12.60 -3.70
CA ASP A 233 -5.50 -12.13 -4.91
C ASP A 233 -4.15 -12.83 -5.15
N LYS A 234 -3.58 -13.51 -4.14
CA LYS A 234 -2.28 -14.18 -4.20
C LYS A 234 -2.40 -15.68 -4.19
N LYS A 235 -1.59 -16.31 -5.02
CA LYS A 235 -1.45 -17.78 -5.05
C LYS A 235 -0.53 -18.29 -3.95
N ASP A 236 0.51 -17.53 -3.63
CA ASP A 236 1.59 -17.94 -2.75
C ASP A 236 1.87 -16.88 -1.67
N ALA A 237 2.39 -17.32 -0.54
CA ALA A 237 2.92 -16.45 0.50
C ALA A 237 4.16 -15.68 0.01
N ASN A 238 4.59 -14.68 0.77
CA ASN A 238 5.84 -14.00 0.45
C ASN A 238 7.02 -14.98 0.46
N HIS A 239 7.91 -14.82 -0.52
CA HIS A 239 9.17 -15.54 -0.58
C HIS A 239 10.08 -15.07 0.56
N ILE A 240 10.91 -15.96 1.11
CA ILE A 240 11.80 -15.66 2.26
C ILE A 240 12.68 -14.42 2.03
N SER A 241 13.10 -14.14 0.81
CA SER A 241 13.87 -12.93 0.50
C SER A 241 13.05 -11.65 0.70
N THR A 242 11.77 -11.67 0.37
CA THR A 242 10.83 -10.56 0.61
C THR A 242 10.59 -10.40 2.11
N VAL A 243 10.39 -11.52 2.81
CA VAL A 243 10.23 -11.54 4.28
C VAL A 243 11.44 -10.89 4.96
N ASN A 244 12.66 -11.28 4.60
CA ASN A 244 13.88 -10.69 5.15
C ASN A 244 13.99 -9.19 4.87
N SER A 245 13.60 -8.73 3.69
CA SER A 245 13.59 -7.29 3.34
C SER A 245 12.58 -6.51 4.18
N VAL A 246 11.39 -7.08 4.43
CA VAL A 246 10.37 -6.45 5.28
C VAL A 246 10.81 -6.44 6.75
N LEU A 247 11.42 -7.53 7.24
CA LEU A 247 11.99 -7.58 8.59
C LEU A 247 13.05 -6.51 8.80
N ALA A 248 13.96 -6.33 7.85
CA ALA A 248 14.96 -5.26 7.91
C ALA A 248 14.29 -3.86 8.00
N SER A 249 13.17 -3.65 7.31
CA SER A 249 12.38 -2.42 7.39
C SER A 249 11.64 -2.27 8.73
N ILE A 250 11.27 -3.37 9.38
CA ILE A 250 10.67 -3.36 10.72
C ILE A 250 11.72 -3.06 11.79
N GLU A 251 12.91 -3.60 11.64
CA GLU A 251 14.03 -3.44 12.61
C GLU A 251 14.71 -2.07 12.52
N ALA A 252 14.80 -1.51 11.30
CA ALA A 252 15.35 -0.19 11.03
C ALA A 252 14.41 0.65 10.18
N PRO A 253 13.26 1.07 10.73
CA PRO A 253 12.25 1.78 9.97
C PRO A 253 12.72 3.19 9.60
N VAL A 254 12.38 3.60 8.36
CA VAL A 254 12.42 5.03 7.99
C VAL A 254 11.10 5.65 8.44
N THR A 255 11.16 6.54 9.40
CA THR A 255 9.97 7.23 9.93
C THR A 255 9.58 8.45 9.07
N GLU A 256 8.37 8.96 9.27
CA GLU A 256 7.95 10.25 8.70
C GLU A 256 8.91 11.37 9.11
N MET A 257 9.36 11.37 10.37
CA MET A 257 10.32 12.36 10.88
C MET A 257 11.65 12.30 10.14
N ASP A 258 12.15 11.10 9.84
CA ASP A 258 13.38 10.94 9.06
C ASP A 258 13.24 11.51 7.64
N LEU A 259 12.10 11.27 7.00
CA LEU A 259 11.80 11.84 5.68
C LEU A 259 11.75 13.38 5.73
N LEU A 260 11.03 13.94 6.72
CA LEU A 260 10.90 15.38 6.90
C LEU A 260 12.25 16.03 7.23
N ALA A 261 13.06 15.41 8.08
CA ALA A 261 14.42 15.90 8.42
C ALA A 261 15.34 15.95 7.19
N ASN A 262 15.12 15.05 6.21
CA ASN A 262 15.91 15.01 4.98
C ASN A 262 15.32 15.80 3.80
N ALA A 263 14.14 16.42 3.95
CA ALA A 263 13.46 17.11 2.85
C ALA A 263 14.33 18.20 2.20
N GLU A 264 15.11 18.94 2.99
CA GLU A 264 15.99 19.99 2.48
C GLU A 264 17.21 19.42 1.73
N ASN A 265 17.77 18.30 2.20
CA ASN A 265 18.83 17.59 1.47
C ASN A 265 18.31 17.07 0.13
N ILE A 266 17.11 16.48 0.12
CA ILE A 266 16.44 16.00 -1.10
C ILE A 266 16.22 17.18 -2.07
N LYS A 267 15.80 18.35 -1.58
CA LYS A 267 15.61 19.55 -2.38
C LYS A 267 16.92 19.98 -3.02
N ARG A 268 17.98 20.13 -2.25
CA ARG A 268 19.31 20.50 -2.75
C ARG A 268 19.80 19.56 -3.83
N GLU A 269 19.71 18.25 -3.60
CA GLU A 269 20.12 17.25 -4.58
C GLU A 269 19.24 17.25 -5.84
N THR A 270 17.94 17.48 -5.68
CA THR A 270 17.03 17.64 -6.84
C THR A 270 17.46 18.81 -7.72
N TYR A 271 17.78 19.98 -7.13
CA TYR A 271 18.27 21.12 -7.89
C TYR A 271 19.63 20.87 -8.53
N ARG A 272 20.52 20.16 -7.83
CA ARG A 272 21.82 19.76 -8.39
C ARG A 272 21.66 18.87 -9.64
N LEU A 273 20.82 17.84 -9.56
CA LEU A 273 20.55 16.91 -10.65
C LEU A 273 19.85 17.56 -11.84
N GLN A 274 19.09 18.62 -11.61
CA GLN A 274 18.45 19.40 -12.67
C GLN A 274 19.36 20.48 -13.27
N GLY A 275 20.62 20.60 -12.85
CA GLY A 275 21.52 21.65 -13.28
C GLY A 275 21.08 23.07 -12.84
N LYS A 276 20.30 23.18 -11.75
CA LYS A 276 19.71 24.44 -11.26
C LYS A 276 20.20 24.78 -9.85
N LEU A 277 21.38 24.33 -9.46
CA LEU A 277 21.89 24.52 -8.10
C LEU A 277 22.07 26.01 -7.74
N ASP A 278 22.36 26.87 -8.72
CA ASP A 278 22.40 28.33 -8.58
C ASP A 278 21.06 28.95 -8.17
N GLN A 279 19.95 28.27 -8.47
CA GLN A 279 18.59 28.69 -8.09
C GLN A 279 18.17 28.16 -6.72
N TYR A 280 18.94 27.23 -6.15
CA TYR A 280 18.67 26.72 -4.82
C TYR A 280 18.91 27.81 -3.77
N ARG A 281 17.95 27.97 -2.86
CA ARG A 281 18.04 28.87 -1.71
C ARG A 281 17.81 28.04 -0.46
N PRO A 282 18.84 27.81 0.38
CA PRO A 282 18.67 27.10 1.63
C PRO A 282 17.78 27.91 2.60
N PRO A 283 17.02 27.25 3.47
CA PRO A 283 16.27 27.93 4.52
C PRO A 283 17.21 28.71 5.43
N GLN A 284 16.76 29.86 5.91
CA GLN A 284 17.52 30.65 6.86
C GLN A 284 17.57 29.94 8.23
N ASP A 285 18.61 30.22 9.05
CA ASP A 285 18.85 29.48 10.29
C ASP A 285 17.66 29.48 11.26
N GLY A 286 16.90 30.59 11.32
CA GLY A 286 15.68 30.68 12.13
C GLY A 286 14.55 29.74 11.66
N GLU A 287 14.43 29.48 10.36
CA GLU A 287 13.45 28.53 9.81
C GLU A 287 13.85 27.08 10.08
N ARG A 288 15.16 26.78 10.11
CA ARG A 288 15.67 25.45 10.46
C ARG A 288 15.39 25.09 11.91
N GLU A 289 15.57 26.05 12.83
CA GLU A 289 15.26 25.81 14.26
C GLU A 289 13.75 25.70 14.51
N ALA A 290 12.94 26.53 13.87
CA ALA A 290 11.48 26.44 13.96
C ALA A 290 10.94 25.09 13.43
N LYS A 291 11.48 24.59 12.32
CA LYS A 291 11.14 23.26 11.80
C LYS A 291 11.57 22.14 12.75
N LYS A 292 12.79 22.19 13.31
CA LYS A 292 13.24 21.19 14.29
C LYS A 292 12.33 21.13 15.51
N ARG A 293 11.92 22.28 16.07
CA ARG A 293 11.01 22.36 17.23
C ARG A 293 9.64 21.76 16.88
N LYS A 294 9.08 22.12 15.73
CA LYS A 294 7.78 21.61 15.27
C LYS A 294 7.75 20.07 15.19
N TYR A 295 8.83 19.45 14.71
CA TYR A 295 8.92 18.00 14.60
C TYR A 295 9.21 17.27 15.93
N SER A 296 9.95 17.94 16.86
CA SER A 296 10.16 17.37 18.20
C SER A 296 8.87 17.39 19.05
N ASP A 297 8.05 18.44 18.92
CA ASP A 297 6.81 18.56 19.68
C ASP A 297 5.68 17.65 19.15
N SER A 298 5.68 17.34 17.85
CA SER A 298 4.68 16.40 17.28
C SER A 298 4.94 14.93 17.66
N GLY A 299 6.18 14.59 18.03
CA GLY A 299 6.53 13.24 18.50
C GLY A 299 6.12 12.93 19.95
N LEU A 300 5.72 13.96 20.72
CA LEU A 300 5.30 13.81 22.14
C LEU A 300 3.78 13.62 22.32
N ASN A 301 2.98 13.85 21.29
CA ASN A 301 1.50 13.76 21.35
C ASN A 301 0.92 12.48 20.74
N GLY A 302 1.75 11.50 20.45
CA GLY A 302 1.36 10.21 19.85
C GLY A 302 1.64 9.01 20.78
N GLN A 303 1.25 9.10 22.07
CA GLN A 303 1.17 7.95 22.98
C GLN A 303 -0.27 7.67 23.35
#